data_69efff586887860c08070df9728a55ff
#
_entry.id   69efff586887860c08070df9728a55ff
#
_cell.length_a   1.000
_cell.length_b   1.000
_cell.length_c   1.000
_cell.angle_alpha   90.00
_cell.angle_beta   90.00
_cell.angle_gamma   90.00
#
_symmetry.space_group_name_H-M   'P 1'
#
loop_
_entity.id
_entity.type
_entity.pdbx_description
1 polymer ?
#
loop_
_entity_poly.entity_id
_entity_poly.type
_entity_poly.pdbx_seq_one_letter_code
_entity_poly.pdbx_strand_id
1 'polypeptide(L)'
;MPKASLPLGNLRGVAILLILAFHCFSAYIVTQPLHALAFDAPPYDWRAFPIIDSERWLGFDLFCAFAFLYLMQLMFFLSGLFVWPSLQRKGWMAFLGHRVWRLGVPFVLGVFLLMPLAFYPVYRVTAVDPGWPAYWAHWTALPITPTGPMWFLWFLVALNFAAAVLYRLAPDTGRLLAPFLAKTATHPGRFFAVIVVVTAVAYLPLSAIYSPWKWVGVGPFEVQAAFAPQYMLYFLFGLAVGSYSYDRGLLDANGMLVQHWGRWLIGSFVAFFVWIIATALVMKVPESPVAVLQVVGDLGLVTFAAAACFTTTAIFLRFANARWPVVDSISEHAYGIYFFHYLFVVWLQYALLDFAAPAVVKGLAVFVGTVLLSWAASVATTRLLASARPLLARGATLLGAPSVANGRFSETKFSD
;
A
#
# COMPACT_ATOMS: atom_id res chain seq x y z
N MET A 1 -21.04 17.17 2.51
CA MET A 1 -19.88 16.43 2.03
C MET A 1 -20.19 16.00 0.61
N PRO A 2 -19.31 16.20 -0.40
CA PRO A 2 -19.44 15.45 -1.62
C PRO A 2 -19.38 13.99 -1.20
N LYS A 3 -20.35 13.18 -1.61
CA LYS A 3 -20.33 11.74 -1.37
C LYS A 3 -19.04 11.24 -2.01
N ALA A 4 -18.03 10.88 -1.19
CA ALA A 4 -16.91 10.10 -1.67
C ALA A 4 -17.56 8.96 -2.44
N SER A 5 -17.18 8.76 -3.70
CA SER A 5 -17.93 7.81 -4.50
C SER A 5 -17.83 6.46 -3.81
N LEU A 6 -18.94 5.85 -3.48
CA LEU A 6 -19.00 4.54 -2.83
C LEU A 6 -18.07 3.53 -3.54
N PRO A 7 -17.98 3.50 -4.88
CA PRO A 7 -17.03 2.68 -5.61
C PRO A 7 -15.57 2.87 -5.21
N LEU A 8 -15.11 4.10 -5.01
CA LEU A 8 -13.71 4.36 -4.62
C LEU A 8 -13.42 3.94 -3.16
N GLY A 9 -14.41 4.06 -2.27
CA GLY A 9 -14.34 3.52 -0.92
C GLY A 9 -14.22 2.00 -0.92
N ASN A 10 -15.06 1.32 -1.69
CA ASN A 10 -15.03 -0.14 -1.86
C ASN A 10 -13.71 -0.59 -2.50
N LEU A 11 -13.21 0.13 -3.52
CA LEU A 11 -11.92 -0.16 -4.15
C LEU A 11 -10.77 -0.09 -3.14
N ARG A 12 -10.74 0.94 -2.29
CA ARG A 12 -9.73 1.06 -1.23
C ARG A 12 -9.79 -0.10 -0.23
N GLY A 13 -10.99 -0.48 0.20
CA GLY A 13 -11.18 -1.62 1.10
C GLY A 13 -10.68 -2.93 0.52
N VAL A 14 -11.04 -3.22 -0.73
CA VAL A 14 -10.58 -4.43 -1.44
C VAL A 14 -9.07 -4.38 -1.71
N ALA A 15 -8.51 -3.23 -2.09
CA ALA A 15 -7.06 -3.11 -2.29
C ALA A 15 -6.28 -3.43 -1.00
N ILE A 16 -6.77 -3.02 0.16
CA ILE A 16 -6.17 -3.38 1.45
C ILE A 16 -6.28 -4.88 1.71
N LEU A 17 -7.42 -5.52 1.44
CA LEU A 17 -7.54 -6.97 1.57
C LEU A 17 -6.59 -7.72 0.63
N LEU A 18 -6.37 -7.23 -0.59
CA LEU A 18 -5.38 -7.81 -1.52
C LEU A 18 -3.94 -7.63 -1.02
N ILE A 19 -3.62 -6.52 -0.36
CA ILE A 19 -2.32 -6.32 0.30
C ILE A 19 -2.14 -7.31 1.46
N LEU A 20 -3.17 -7.53 2.27
CA LEU A 20 -3.14 -8.56 3.31
C LEU A 20 -2.92 -9.95 2.71
N ALA A 21 -3.67 -10.30 1.66
CA ALA A 21 -3.54 -11.58 0.96
C ALA A 21 -2.11 -11.77 0.42
N PHE A 22 -1.51 -10.72 -0.15
CA PHE A 22 -0.11 -10.74 -0.60
C PHE A 22 0.83 -11.14 0.54
N HIS A 23 0.74 -10.50 1.69
CA HIS A 23 1.59 -10.83 2.83
C HIS A 23 1.28 -12.22 3.43
N CYS A 24 0.01 -12.63 3.44
CA CYS A 24 -0.40 -13.94 3.94
C CYS A 24 0.11 -15.10 3.06
N PHE A 25 0.11 -14.89 1.74
CA PHE A 25 0.50 -15.94 0.78
C PHE A 25 2.01 -15.97 0.52
N SER A 26 2.72 -14.90 0.84
CA SER A 26 4.17 -14.79 0.60
C SER A 26 5.00 -15.87 1.31
N ALA A 27 4.51 -16.48 2.40
CA ALA A 27 5.18 -17.58 3.08
C ALA A 27 5.15 -18.92 2.31
N TYR A 28 4.29 -19.04 1.31
CA TYR A 28 3.97 -20.30 0.62
C TYR A 28 4.27 -20.27 -0.89
N ILE A 29 5.08 -19.31 -1.36
CA ILE A 29 5.47 -19.20 -2.77
C ILE A 29 6.65 -20.13 -3.09
N VAL A 30 6.70 -20.62 -4.33
CA VAL A 30 7.74 -21.55 -4.82
C VAL A 30 9.09 -20.84 -4.99
N THR A 31 9.06 -19.55 -5.34
CA THR A 31 10.27 -18.73 -5.61
C THR A 31 10.99 -18.24 -4.35
N GLN A 32 10.51 -18.58 -3.15
CA GLN A 32 11.20 -18.30 -1.90
C GLN A 32 12.53 -19.04 -1.76
N PRO A 33 13.44 -18.54 -0.88
CA PRO A 33 14.58 -19.33 -0.39
C PRO A 33 14.13 -20.70 0.14
N LEU A 34 15.02 -21.70 0.06
CA LEU A 34 14.71 -23.07 0.50
C LEU A 34 14.67 -23.21 2.03
N HIS A 35 15.39 -22.35 2.74
CA HIS A 35 15.54 -22.41 4.17
C HIS A 35 15.28 -21.05 4.81
N ALA A 36 14.94 -21.06 6.09
CA ALA A 36 14.82 -19.85 6.88
C ALA A 36 16.11 -19.03 6.87
N LEU A 37 15.95 -17.71 6.80
CA LEU A 37 17.07 -16.78 6.68
C LEU A 37 17.58 -16.39 8.05
N ALA A 38 18.92 -16.37 8.22
CA ALA A 38 19.54 -15.97 9.48
C ALA A 38 19.16 -14.52 9.85
N PHE A 39 18.76 -14.34 11.12
CA PHE A 39 18.27 -13.05 11.59
C PHE A 39 19.38 -11.98 11.64
N ASP A 40 20.61 -12.38 12.03
CA ASP A 40 21.74 -11.46 12.26
C ASP A 40 22.67 -11.31 11.04
N ALA A 41 22.39 -11.99 9.95
CA ALA A 41 23.28 -12.02 8.78
C ALA A 41 22.73 -11.19 7.62
N PRO A 42 23.56 -10.32 6.99
CA PRO A 42 23.19 -9.66 5.75
C PRO A 42 22.95 -10.71 4.64
N PRO A 43 22.08 -10.43 3.66
CA PRO A 43 21.47 -9.12 3.34
C PRO A 43 20.17 -8.79 4.10
N TYR A 44 19.80 -9.52 5.13
CA TYR A 44 18.58 -9.34 5.93
C TYR A 44 17.28 -9.51 5.11
N ASP A 45 17.27 -10.43 4.16
CA ASP A 45 16.15 -10.67 3.23
C ASP A 45 14.90 -11.25 3.91
N TRP A 46 15.03 -11.71 5.18
CA TRP A 46 13.90 -12.04 6.01
C TRP A 46 12.90 -10.87 6.18
N ARG A 47 13.31 -9.62 5.90
CA ARG A 47 12.38 -8.49 5.84
C ARG A 47 11.33 -8.64 4.75
N ALA A 48 11.70 -9.27 3.64
CA ALA A 48 10.79 -9.56 2.53
C ALA A 48 10.11 -10.93 2.69
N PHE A 49 10.82 -11.90 3.30
CA PHE A 49 10.38 -13.28 3.50
C PHE A 49 10.49 -13.65 4.99
N PRO A 50 9.60 -13.11 5.85
CA PRO A 50 9.72 -13.25 7.30
C PRO A 50 9.58 -14.70 7.77
N ILE A 51 8.67 -15.44 7.18
CA ILE A 51 8.46 -16.86 7.44
C ILE A 51 8.52 -17.61 6.10
N ILE A 52 9.25 -18.72 6.09
CA ILE A 52 9.42 -19.60 4.93
C ILE A 52 8.86 -20.97 5.30
N ASP A 53 7.79 -21.36 4.63
CA ASP A 53 7.15 -22.67 4.84
C ASP A 53 7.68 -23.70 3.82
N SER A 54 7.70 -24.97 4.20
CA SER A 54 8.04 -26.09 3.31
C SER A 54 6.94 -26.36 2.28
N GLU A 55 5.70 -26.10 2.65
CA GLU A 55 4.54 -26.24 1.78
C GLU A 55 4.41 -25.05 0.83
N ARG A 56 4.39 -25.30 -0.48
CA ARG A 56 4.48 -24.27 -1.51
C ARG A 56 3.48 -24.51 -2.63
N TRP A 57 3.01 -23.41 -3.25
CA TRP A 57 2.07 -23.50 -4.36
C TRP A 57 2.28 -22.38 -5.38
N LEU A 58 2.56 -22.74 -6.64
CA LEU A 58 2.83 -21.81 -7.73
C LEU A 58 1.70 -20.78 -7.97
N GLY A 59 0.46 -21.13 -7.64
CA GLY A 59 -0.65 -20.18 -7.73
C GLY A 59 -0.47 -18.95 -6.82
N PHE A 60 0.20 -19.11 -5.67
CA PHE A 60 0.53 -17.98 -4.81
C PHE A 60 1.66 -17.12 -5.39
N ASP A 61 2.63 -17.71 -6.12
CA ASP A 61 3.64 -16.92 -6.85
C ASP A 61 2.97 -16.01 -7.89
N LEU A 62 2.04 -16.56 -8.69
CA LEU A 62 1.32 -15.79 -9.70
C LEU A 62 0.48 -14.67 -9.07
N PHE A 63 -0.22 -14.97 -7.97
CA PHE A 63 -0.99 -13.98 -7.24
C PHE A 63 -0.10 -12.88 -6.65
N CYS A 64 0.98 -13.26 -5.96
CA CYS A 64 1.90 -12.32 -5.33
C CYS A 64 2.61 -11.46 -6.38
N ALA A 65 3.04 -12.03 -7.51
CA ALA A 65 3.60 -11.29 -8.61
C ALA A 65 2.61 -10.27 -9.18
N PHE A 66 1.38 -10.71 -9.47
CA PHE A 66 0.32 -9.82 -9.95
C PHE A 66 0.04 -8.68 -8.97
N ALA A 67 -0.10 -8.99 -7.68
CA ALA A 67 -0.39 -8.03 -6.63
C ALA A 67 0.76 -7.02 -6.43
N PHE A 68 2.00 -7.50 -6.37
CA PHE A 68 3.20 -6.70 -6.15
C PHE A 68 3.38 -5.59 -7.20
N LEU A 69 3.08 -5.90 -8.47
CA LEU A 69 3.36 -4.99 -9.57
C LEU A 69 2.44 -3.75 -9.63
N TYR A 70 1.26 -3.76 -8.98
CA TYR A 70 0.33 -2.63 -9.14
C TYR A 70 -0.36 -2.14 -7.87
N LEU A 71 -0.46 -2.97 -6.81
CA LEU A 71 -1.26 -2.58 -5.64
C LEU A 71 -0.73 -1.33 -4.95
N MET A 72 0.58 -1.20 -4.83
CA MET A 72 1.16 0.00 -4.21
C MET A 72 0.95 1.23 -5.09
N GLN A 73 1.09 1.12 -6.41
CA GLN A 73 0.80 2.19 -7.35
C GLN A 73 -0.67 2.63 -7.24
N LEU A 74 -1.61 1.66 -7.19
CA LEU A 74 -3.02 1.93 -6.96
C LEU A 74 -3.27 2.66 -5.63
N MET A 75 -2.63 2.22 -4.54
CA MET A 75 -2.77 2.83 -3.23
C MET A 75 -2.24 4.28 -3.20
N PHE A 76 -1.12 4.56 -3.86
CA PHE A 76 -0.60 5.91 -3.99
C PHE A 76 -1.52 6.78 -4.86
N PHE A 77 -2.04 6.26 -5.98
CA PHE A 77 -3.01 6.95 -6.81
C PHE A 77 -4.29 7.30 -6.03
N LEU A 78 -4.89 6.33 -5.33
CA LEU A 78 -6.08 6.55 -4.50
C LEU A 78 -5.81 7.54 -3.36
N SER A 79 -4.61 7.49 -2.76
CA SER A 79 -4.23 8.45 -1.71
C SER A 79 -4.11 9.87 -2.25
N GLY A 80 -3.55 10.04 -3.44
CA GLY A 80 -3.41 11.33 -4.13
C GLY A 80 -4.74 11.98 -4.48
N LEU A 81 -5.75 11.20 -4.87
CA LEU A 81 -7.08 11.70 -5.27
C LEU A 81 -7.68 12.68 -4.26
N PHE A 82 -7.52 12.42 -2.97
CA PHE A 82 -8.19 13.20 -1.91
C PHE A 82 -7.36 14.37 -1.37
N VAL A 83 -6.14 14.56 -1.87
CA VAL A 83 -5.20 15.55 -1.32
C VAL A 83 -5.59 16.97 -1.70
N TRP A 84 -5.73 17.25 -3.00
CA TRP A 84 -5.98 18.62 -3.48
C TRP A 84 -7.28 19.23 -2.93
N PRO A 85 -8.43 18.56 -3.00
CA PRO A 85 -9.66 19.05 -2.41
C PRO A 85 -9.59 19.21 -0.89
N SER A 86 -8.78 18.39 -0.22
CA SER A 86 -8.57 18.52 1.23
C SER A 86 -7.73 19.75 1.56
N LEU A 87 -6.70 20.07 0.75
CA LEU A 87 -5.90 21.29 0.86
C LEU A 87 -6.77 22.53 0.64
N GLN A 88 -7.62 22.54 -0.39
CA GLN A 88 -8.55 23.64 -0.68
C GLN A 88 -9.52 23.90 0.49
N ARG A 89 -10.04 22.83 1.10
CA ARG A 89 -11.03 22.92 2.18
C ARG A 89 -10.44 23.34 3.52
N LYS A 90 -9.26 22.80 3.88
CA LYS A 90 -8.68 22.94 5.23
C LYS A 90 -7.56 23.99 5.29
N GLY A 91 -6.99 24.37 4.17
CA GLY A 91 -5.72 25.07 4.11
C GLY A 91 -4.52 24.15 4.39
N TRP A 92 -3.35 24.58 3.97
CA TRP A 92 -2.16 23.71 3.95
C TRP A 92 -1.63 23.34 5.35
N MET A 93 -1.66 24.28 6.34
CA MET A 93 -1.18 24.00 7.70
C MET A 93 -2.06 22.98 8.44
N ALA A 94 -3.40 23.22 8.43
CA ALA A 94 -4.34 22.31 9.08
C ALA A 94 -4.36 20.94 8.39
N PHE A 95 -4.17 20.90 7.06
CA PHE A 95 -4.02 19.66 6.32
C PHE A 95 -2.77 18.89 6.77
N LEU A 96 -1.60 19.53 6.84
CA LEU A 96 -0.36 18.86 7.25
C LEU A 96 -0.44 18.37 8.71
N GLY A 97 -0.92 19.19 9.64
CA GLY A 97 -1.11 18.76 11.02
C GLY A 97 -1.98 17.52 11.13
N HIS A 98 -3.08 17.47 10.38
CA HIS A 98 -3.94 16.29 10.33
C HIS A 98 -3.24 15.07 9.71
N ARG A 99 -2.40 15.25 8.67
CA ARG A 99 -1.66 14.15 8.04
C ARG A 99 -0.56 13.60 8.94
N VAL A 100 0.19 14.47 9.62
CA VAL A 100 1.21 14.05 10.60
C VAL A 100 0.56 13.24 11.72
N TRP A 101 -0.57 13.71 12.27
CA TRP A 101 -1.28 12.97 13.31
C TRP A 101 -1.81 11.62 12.82
N ARG A 102 -2.38 11.57 11.61
CA ARG A 102 -3.05 10.36 11.09
C ARG A 102 -2.08 9.33 10.49
N LEU A 103 -0.93 9.74 9.98
CA LEU A 103 0.04 8.87 9.32
C LEU A 103 1.36 8.81 10.08
N GLY A 104 1.88 9.97 10.54
CA GLY A 104 3.18 10.05 11.19
C GLY A 104 3.19 9.41 12.58
N VAL A 105 2.18 9.70 13.42
CA VAL A 105 2.09 9.07 14.75
C VAL A 105 1.93 7.55 14.63
N PRO A 106 1.00 6.99 13.81
CA PRO A 106 0.93 5.55 13.59
C PRO A 106 2.22 4.96 12.99
N PHE A 107 2.92 5.68 12.11
CA PHE A 107 4.22 5.23 11.63
C PHE A 107 5.20 4.98 12.77
N VAL A 108 5.38 5.97 13.67
CA VAL A 108 6.27 5.85 14.81
C VAL A 108 5.85 4.70 15.73
N LEU A 109 4.55 4.63 16.09
CA LEU A 109 4.03 3.54 16.91
C LEU A 109 4.18 2.17 16.22
N GLY A 110 3.94 2.11 14.91
CA GLY A 110 4.09 0.89 14.13
C GLY A 110 5.53 0.39 14.14
N VAL A 111 6.49 1.25 13.80
CA VAL A 111 7.91 0.87 13.73
C VAL A 111 8.48 0.48 15.08
N PHE A 112 8.23 1.26 16.13
CA PHE A 112 8.91 1.08 17.41
C PHE A 112 8.17 0.16 18.40
N LEU A 113 6.87 -0.08 18.22
CA LEU A 113 6.11 -0.97 19.10
C LEU A 113 5.60 -2.22 18.38
N LEU A 114 5.05 -2.06 17.16
CA LEU A 114 4.39 -3.17 16.49
C LEU A 114 5.39 -4.07 15.74
N MET A 115 6.39 -3.48 15.06
CA MET A 115 7.36 -4.26 14.28
C MET A 115 8.27 -5.14 15.14
N PRO A 116 8.78 -4.71 16.30
CA PRO A 116 9.50 -5.64 17.19
C PRO A 116 8.67 -6.87 17.57
N LEU A 117 7.38 -6.68 17.84
CA LEU A 117 6.48 -7.79 18.16
C LEU A 117 6.21 -8.68 16.92
N ALA A 118 6.09 -8.08 15.76
CA ALA A 118 5.82 -8.80 14.52
C ALA A 118 7.02 -9.65 14.06
N PHE A 119 8.26 -9.17 14.27
CA PHE A 119 9.46 -9.88 13.85
C PHE A 119 10.04 -10.84 14.89
N TYR A 120 9.49 -10.90 16.09
CA TYR A 120 9.93 -11.87 17.09
C TYR A 120 9.83 -13.33 16.61
N PRO A 121 8.74 -13.78 15.95
CA PRO A 121 8.69 -15.12 15.38
C PRO A 121 9.80 -15.40 14.35
N VAL A 122 10.19 -14.40 13.55
CA VAL A 122 11.27 -14.54 12.56
C VAL A 122 12.60 -14.87 13.23
N TYR A 123 12.91 -14.18 14.33
CA TYR A 123 14.08 -14.50 15.14
C TYR A 123 14.01 -15.93 15.70
N ARG A 124 12.85 -16.32 16.22
CA ARG A 124 12.67 -17.64 16.85
C ARG A 124 12.90 -18.84 15.92
N VAL A 125 12.68 -18.66 14.62
CA VAL A 125 12.85 -19.76 13.63
C VAL A 125 14.31 -20.21 13.53
N THR A 126 15.28 -19.28 13.68
CA THR A 126 16.71 -19.58 13.48
C THR A 126 17.56 -19.37 14.75
N ALA A 127 16.98 -18.87 15.84
CA ALA A 127 17.71 -18.53 17.04
C ALA A 127 18.12 -19.77 17.85
N VAL A 128 19.34 -19.75 18.39
CA VAL A 128 19.82 -20.73 19.37
C VAL A 128 19.13 -20.52 20.72
N ASP A 129 19.03 -19.27 21.17
CA ASP A 129 18.22 -18.87 22.33
C ASP A 129 16.97 -18.12 21.85
N PRO A 130 15.77 -18.75 21.88
CA PRO A 130 14.54 -18.15 21.41
C PRO A 130 13.90 -17.19 22.45
N GLY A 131 14.58 -16.91 23.57
CA GLY A 131 14.07 -16.06 24.64
C GLY A 131 13.92 -14.60 24.25
N TRP A 132 12.95 -13.91 24.86
CA TRP A 132 12.70 -12.49 24.61
C TRP A 132 13.90 -11.58 24.92
N PRO A 133 14.67 -11.78 26.05
CA PRO A 133 15.84 -10.95 26.31
C PRO A 133 16.92 -11.09 25.23
N ALA A 134 17.19 -12.30 24.74
CA ALA A 134 18.12 -12.55 23.65
C ALA A 134 17.64 -11.88 22.35
N TYR A 135 16.37 -12.07 22.00
CA TYR A 135 15.79 -11.37 20.84
C TYR A 135 15.99 -9.87 20.92
N TRP A 136 15.70 -9.25 22.07
CA TRP A 136 15.79 -7.81 22.23
C TRP A 136 17.23 -7.30 22.08
N ALA A 137 18.22 -8.05 22.58
CA ALA A 137 19.63 -7.74 22.35
C ALA A 137 20.00 -7.78 20.88
N HIS A 138 19.58 -8.82 20.14
CA HIS A 138 19.81 -8.93 18.69
C HIS A 138 19.05 -7.86 17.91
N TRP A 139 17.78 -7.59 18.25
CA TRP A 139 16.96 -6.56 17.59
C TRP A 139 17.58 -5.17 17.67
N THR A 140 18.08 -4.79 18.86
CA THR A 140 18.70 -3.46 19.06
C THR A 140 20.09 -3.33 18.45
N ALA A 141 20.76 -4.46 18.18
CA ALA A 141 22.04 -4.52 17.52
C ALA A 141 21.97 -4.53 15.98
N LEU A 142 20.76 -4.68 15.40
CA LEU A 142 20.58 -4.66 13.95
C LEU A 142 21.07 -3.33 13.36
N PRO A 143 21.86 -3.35 12.27
CA PRO A 143 22.31 -2.14 11.59
C PRO A 143 21.22 -1.49 10.71
N ILE A 144 20.02 -2.07 10.71
CA ILE A 144 18.85 -1.65 9.95
C ILE A 144 17.67 -1.45 10.90
N THR A 145 16.68 -0.70 10.47
CA THR A 145 15.40 -0.55 11.20
C THR A 145 14.29 -1.22 10.39
N PRO A 146 13.90 -2.47 10.70
CA PRO A 146 12.87 -3.16 9.95
C PRO A 146 11.51 -2.49 10.11
N THR A 147 11.01 -1.89 9.04
CA THR A 147 9.75 -1.11 9.06
C THR A 147 8.53 -1.94 8.63
N GLY A 148 8.74 -3.13 8.04
CA GLY A 148 7.66 -3.89 7.45
C GLY A 148 6.78 -3.02 6.55
N PRO A 149 5.45 -3.20 6.53
CA PRO A 149 4.55 -2.38 5.73
C PRO A 149 4.46 -0.91 6.14
N MET A 150 5.01 -0.51 7.30
CA MET A 150 4.92 0.88 7.79
C MET A 150 5.64 1.88 6.90
N TRP A 151 6.59 1.44 6.05
CA TRP A 151 7.28 2.31 5.09
C TRP A 151 6.31 3.15 4.24
N PHE A 152 5.15 2.63 3.90
CA PHE A 152 4.13 3.34 3.13
C PHE A 152 3.60 4.59 3.84
N LEU A 153 3.48 4.55 5.17
CA LEU A 153 2.94 5.66 5.96
C LEU A 153 3.87 6.88 5.93
N TRP A 154 5.18 6.68 6.17
CA TRP A 154 6.12 7.79 6.15
C TRP A 154 6.26 8.38 4.74
N PHE A 155 6.28 7.52 3.72
CA PHE A 155 6.40 7.99 2.35
C PHE A 155 5.17 8.80 1.93
N LEU A 156 3.97 8.39 2.37
CA LEU A 156 2.77 9.22 2.23
C LEU A 156 2.87 10.55 2.98
N VAL A 157 3.46 10.60 4.18
CA VAL A 157 3.67 11.88 4.89
C VAL A 157 4.55 12.80 4.05
N ALA A 158 5.67 12.29 3.52
CA ALA A 158 6.57 13.05 2.65
C ALA A 158 5.87 13.57 1.38
N LEU A 159 5.09 12.72 0.72
CA LEU A 159 4.33 13.10 -0.48
C LEU A 159 3.22 14.12 -0.18
N ASN A 160 2.54 13.99 0.97
CA ASN A 160 1.55 14.99 1.38
C ASN A 160 2.21 16.34 1.72
N PHE A 161 3.42 16.33 2.29
CA PHE A 161 4.19 17.54 2.50
C PHE A 161 4.56 18.20 1.17
N ALA A 162 5.11 17.43 0.21
CA ALA A 162 5.42 17.92 -1.13
C ALA A 162 4.19 18.49 -1.86
N ALA A 163 3.03 17.83 -1.72
CA ALA A 163 1.76 18.32 -2.27
C ALA A 163 1.29 19.64 -1.63
N ALA A 164 1.49 19.80 -0.32
CA ALA A 164 1.15 21.05 0.38
C ALA A 164 2.08 22.20 -0.04
N VAL A 165 3.37 21.93 -0.27
CA VAL A 165 4.33 22.89 -0.84
C VAL A 165 3.91 23.28 -2.26
N LEU A 166 3.61 22.28 -3.11
CA LEU A 166 3.11 22.53 -4.48
C LEU A 166 1.86 23.42 -4.46
N TYR A 167 0.89 23.09 -3.60
CA TYR A 167 -0.33 23.91 -3.44
C TYR A 167 -0.03 25.35 -3.02
N ARG A 168 0.96 25.54 -2.15
CA ARG A 168 1.36 26.88 -1.67
C ARG A 168 2.06 27.71 -2.76
N LEU A 169 2.90 27.05 -3.57
CA LEU A 169 3.71 27.69 -4.62
C LEU A 169 2.94 27.87 -5.94
N ALA A 170 2.03 26.93 -6.26
CA ALA A 170 1.30 26.89 -7.52
C ALA A 170 -0.18 26.52 -7.29
N PRO A 171 -0.97 27.39 -6.65
CA PRO A 171 -2.37 27.10 -6.27
C PRO A 171 -3.29 26.89 -7.50
N ASP A 172 -2.94 27.42 -8.66
CA ASP A 172 -3.70 27.30 -9.89
C ASP A 172 -3.43 26.02 -10.71
N THR A 173 -2.55 25.13 -10.21
CA THR A 173 -2.20 23.88 -10.92
C THR A 173 -3.45 23.08 -11.33
N GLY A 174 -4.46 22.97 -10.47
CA GLY A 174 -5.71 22.29 -10.80
C GLY A 174 -6.45 22.91 -11.97
N ARG A 175 -6.45 24.25 -12.07
CA ARG A 175 -7.06 24.98 -13.21
C ARG A 175 -6.30 24.76 -14.50
N LEU A 176 -4.97 24.76 -14.44
CA LEU A 176 -4.11 24.55 -15.63
C LEU A 176 -4.29 23.14 -16.20
N LEU A 177 -4.47 22.14 -15.35
CA LEU A 177 -4.67 20.75 -15.75
C LEU A 177 -6.12 20.43 -16.18
N ALA A 178 -7.10 21.25 -15.79
CA ALA A 178 -8.52 20.97 -16.01
C ALA A 178 -8.89 20.69 -17.49
N PRO A 179 -8.39 21.42 -18.51
CA PRO A 179 -8.74 21.14 -19.92
C PRO A 179 -8.26 19.76 -20.40
N PHE A 180 -7.11 19.32 -19.92
CA PHE A 180 -6.58 17.98 -20.22
C PHE A 180 -7.39 16.90 -19.50
N LEU A 181 -7.65 17.11 -18.21
CA LEU A 181 -8.38 16.15 -17.37
C LEU A 181 -9.85 16.00 -17.79
N ALA A 182 -10.49 17.07 -18.25
CA ALA A 182 -11.84 16.99 -18.80
C ALA A 182 -11.93 16.02 -19.99
N LYS A 183 -10.91 16.03 -20.86
CA LYS A 183 -10.85 15.15 -22.04
C LYS A 183 -10.64 13.68 -21.70
N THR A 184 -10.23 13.34 -20.46
CA THR A 184 -10.02 11.93 -20.07
C THR A 184 -11.32 11.14 -19.99
N ALA A 185 -12.48 11.78 -19.86
CA ALA A 185 -13.79 11.12 -19.94
C ALA A 185 -14.00 10.42 -21.29
N THR A 186 -13.58 11.08 -22.38
CA THR A 186 -13.74 10.58 -23.75
C THR A 186 -12.48 9.92 -24.32
N HIS A 187 -11.31 10.29 -23.82
CA HIS A 187 -10.01 9.81 -24.29
C HIS A 187 -9.10 9.35 -23.15
N PRO A 188 -9.49 8.34 -22.35
CA PRO A 188 -8.68 7.87 -21.22
C PRO A 188 -7.32 7.31 -21.67
N GLY A 189 -7.23 6.80 -22.92
CA GLY A 189 -5.98 6.29 -23.49
C GLY A 189 -4.85 7.32 -23.57
N ARG A 190 -5.16 8.62 -23.70
CA ARG A 190 -4.13 9.67 -23.65
C ARG A 190 -3.51 9.79 -22.27
N PHE A 191 -4.33 9.76 -21.23
CA PHE A 191 -3.85 9.81 -19.86
C PHE A 191 -3.07 8.54 -19.51
N PHE A 192 -3.55 7.38 -19.97
CA PHE A 192 -2.84 6.11 -19.85
C PHE A 192 -1.45 6.19 -20.49
N ALA A 193 -1.34 6.68 -21.72
CA ALA A 193 -0.06 6.85 -22.42
C ALA A 193 0.90 7.77 -21.65
N VAL A 194 0.39 8.88 -21.10
CA VAL A 194 1.19 9.79 -20.25
C VAL A 194 1.71 9.04 -19.01
N ILE A 195 0.86 8.26 -18.32
CA ILE A 195 1.29 7.46 -17.17
C ILE A 195 2.40 6.49 -17.56
N VAL A 196 2.19 5.70 -18.63
CA VAL A 196 3.17 4.70 -19.07
C VAL A 196 4.49 5.35 -19.44
N VAL A 197 4.48 6.40 -20.26
CA VAL A 197 5.72 7.07 -20.71
C VAL A 197 6.46 7.69 -19.53
N VAL A 198 5.77 8.45 -18.69
CA VAL A 198 6.42 9.15 -17.56
C VAL A 198 6.96 8.15 -16.52
N THR A 199 6.20 7.09 -16.24
CA THR A 199 6.68 6.05 -15.30
C THR A 199 7.77 5.19 -15.90
N ALA A 200 7.77 4.91 -17.22
CA ALA A 200 8.86 4.21 -17.89
C ALA A 200 10.17 5.02 -17.82
N VAL A 201 10.12 6.32 -18.14
CA VAL A 201 11.29 7.21 -18.04
C VAL A 201 11.86 7.26 -16.62
N ALA A 202 11.00 7.19 -15.61
CA ALA A 202 11.43 7.22 -14.21
C ALA A 202 11.93 5.85 -13.71
N TYR A 203 11.33 4.74 -14.16
CA TYR A 203 11.60 3.40 -13.64
C TYR A 203 12.77 2.71 -14.35
N LEU A 204 12.82 2.72 -15.69
CA LEU A 204 13.80 1.96 -16.46
C LEU A 204 15.27 2.27 -16.11
N PRO A 205 15.68 3.53 -15.96
CA PRO A 205 17.05 3.82 -15.56
C PRO A 205 17.39 3.30 -14.16
N LEU A 206 16.43 3.32 -13.25
CA LEU A 206 16.64 2.88 -11.87
C LEU A 206 16.59 1.35 -11.75
N SER A 207 15.76 0.66 -12.54
CA SER A 207 15.74 -0.80 -12.58
C SER A 207 17.03 -1.39 -13.16
N ALA A 208 17.70 -0.66 -14.06
CA ALA A 208 19.02 -1.03 -14.58
C ALA A 208 20.14 -0.92 -13.54
N ILE A 209 19.98 -0.05 -12.52
CA ILE A 209 20.99 0.20 -11.47
C ILE A 209 20.66 -0.58 -10.19
N TYR A 210 19.38 -0.64 -9.83
CA TYR A 210 18.91 -1.21 -8.58
C TYR A 210 18.01 -2.42 -8.84
N SER A 211 18.29 -3.53 -8.15
CA SER A 211 17.33 -4.64 -8.07
C SER A 211 15.97 -4.13 -7.55
N PRO A 212 14.84 -4.70 -7.99
CA PRO A 212 13.52 -4.40 -7.44
C PRO A 212 13.40 -4.58 -5.92
N TRP A 213 14.28 -5.41 -5.35
CA TRP A 213 14.34 -5.70 -3.91
C TRP A 213 15.27 -4.75 -3.12
N LYS A 214 15.98 -3.84 -3.81
CA LYS A 214 16.91 -2.92 -3.15
C LYS A 214 16.17 -1.82 -2.41
N TRP A 215 16.32 -1.81 -1.10
CA TRP A 215 15.84 -0.75 -0.23
C TRP A 215 16.95 0.29 -0.01
N VAL A 216 16.56 1.55 0.00
CA VAL A 216 17.44 2.70 0.27
C VAL A 216 16.77 3.62 1.26
N GLY A 217 17.56 4.24 2.13
CA GLY A 217 17.06 5.16 3.15
C GLY A 217 17.99 5.31 4.33
N VAL A 218 17.50 5.99 5.37
CA VAL A 218 18.22 6.23 6.62
C VAL A 218 17.30 5.87 7.80
N GLY A 219 17.76 4.98 8.66
CA GLY A 219 16.98 4.50 9.79
C GLY A 219 15.63 3.91 9.32
N PRO A 220 14.50 4.34 9.92
CA PRO A 220 13.18 3.82 9.54
C PRO A 220 12.60 4.40 8.24
N PHE A 221 13.29 5.33 7.59
CA PHE A 221 12.84 6.01 6.37
C PHE A 221 13.38 5.31 5.13
N GLU A 222 13.00 4.06 4.92
CA GLU A 222 13.42 3.24 3.79
C GLU A 222 12.31 3.13 2.73
N VAL A 223 12.72 3.02 1.45
CA VAL A 223 11.83 2.78 0.31
C VAL A 223 12.54 1.95 -0.75
N GLN A 224 11.80 1.23 -1.57
CA GLN A 224 12.37 0.51 -2.71
C GLN A 224 12.92 1.47 -3.76
N ALA A 225 14.24 1.41 -4.02
CA ALA A 225 14.97 2.39 -4.84
C ALA A 225 14.37 2.54 -6.24
N ALA A 226 14.13 1.43 -6.94
CA ALA A 226 13.61 1.44 -8.31
C ALA A 226 12.15 1.92 -8.39
N PHE A 227 11.33 1.61 -7.37
CA PHE A 227 9.91 1.91 -7.37
C PHE A 227 9.54 3.28 -6.78
N ALA A 228 10.39 3.90 -5.96
CA ALA A 228 10.08 5.14 -5.27
C ALA A 228 9.57 6.27 -6.19
N PRO A 229 10.22 6.59 -7.34
CA PRO A 229 9.70 7.60 -8.26
C PRO A 229 8.37 7.19 -8.91
N GLN A 230 8.17 5.90 -9.17
CA GLN A 230 6.91 5.39 -9.72
C GLN A 230 5.77 5.61 -8.71
N TYR A 231 5.97 5.29 -7.42
CA TYR A 231 4.98 5.55 -6.37
C TYR A 231 4.65 7.04 -6.24
N MET A 232 5.67 7.91 -6.29
CA MET A 232 5.49 9.37 -6.29
C MET A 232 4.66 9.82 -7.49
N LEU A 233 4.94 9.34 -8.69
CA LEU A 233 4.20 9.69 -9.91
C LEU A 233 2.74 9.24 -9.84
N TYR A 234 2.44 8.03 -9.37
CA TYR A 234 1.06 7.59 -9.19
C TYR A 234 0.31 8.44 -8.17
N PHE A 235 0.95 8.87 -7.10
CA PHE A 235 0.37 9.82 -6.17
C PHE A 235 0.07 11.17 -6.85
N LEU A 236 0.99 11.69 -7.66
CA LEU A 236 0.80 12.94 -8.41
C LEU A 236 -0.28 12.83 -9.48
N PHE A 237 -0.39 11.68 -10.17
CA PHE A 237 -1.50 11.43 -11.10
C PHE A 237 -2.84 11.38 -10.37
N GLY A 238 -2.89 10.73 -9.21
CA GLY A 238 -4.07 10.78 -8.34
C GLY A 238 -4.42 12.19 -7.91
N LEU A 239 -3.43 12.96 -7.46
CA LEU A 239 -3.60 14.37 -7.07
C LEU A 239 -4.14 15.21 -8.24
N ALA A 240 -3.60 15.03 -9.43
CA ALA A 240 -4.09 15.72 -10.64
C ALA A 240 -5.56 15.38 -10.93
N VAL A 241 -5.91 14.09 -10.97
CA VAL A 241 -7.31 13.64 -11.19
C VAL A 241 -8.22 14.19 -10.11
N GLY A 242 -7.84 14.10 -8.83
CA GLY A 242 -8.63 14.62 -7.70
C GLY A 242 -8.76 16.14 -7.68
N SER A 243 -7.81 16.88 -8.26
CA SER A 243 -7.91 18.35 -8.38
C SER A 243 -9.01 18.79 -9.35
N TYR A 244 -9.37 17.94 -10.30
CA TYR A 244 -10.43 18.19 -11.26
C TYR A 244 -11.80 17.75 -10.69
N SER A 245 -12.00 16.46 -10.42
CA SER A 245 -13.25 15.94 -9.86
C SER A 245 -13.14 14.46 -9.46
N TYR A 246 -14.09 14.01 -8.60
CA TYR A 246 -14.28 12.59 -8.23
C TYR A 246 -15.32 11.87 -9.10
N ASP A 247 -16.12 12.61 -9.86
CA ASP A 247 -17.26 12.11 -10.62
C ASP A 247 -17.25 12.54 -12.11
N ARG A 248 -16.17 13.19 -12.54
CA ARG A 248 -15.99 13.67 -13.91
C ARG A 248 -14.60 13.32 -14.44
N GLY A 249 -14.39 13.51 -15.73
CA GLY A 249 -13.11 13.21 -16.36
C GLY A 249 -12.83 11.72 -16.34
N LEU A 250 -11.68 11.32 -15.82
CA LEU A 250 -11.28 9.90 -15.74
C LEU A 250 -12.24 9.06 -14.91
N LEU A 251 -12.81 9.63 -13.84
CA LEU A 251 -13.67 8.93 -12.88
C LEU A 251 -15.18 9.05 -13.21
N ASP A 252 -15.52 9.53 -14.39
CA ASP A 252 -16.89 9.59 -14.86
C ASP A 252 -17.47 8.16 -15.01
N ALA A 253 -18.55 7.86 -14.28
CA ALA A 253 -19.21 6.56 -14.33
C ALA A 253 -19.76 6.20 -15.72
N ASN A 254 -20.02 7.20 -16.57
CA ASN A 254 -20.43 7.04 -17.94
C ASN A 254 -19.28 7.27 -18.95
N GLY A 255 -18.06 7.49 -18.47
CA GLY A 255 -16.89 7.74 -19.28
C GLY A 255 -16.38 6.51 -20.02
N MET A 256 -15.55 6.75 -21.03
CA MET A 256 -14.99 5.69 -21.90
C MET A 256 -14.10 4.70 -21.13
N LEU A 257 -13.52 5.10 -19.99
CA LEU A 257 -12.79 4.18 -19.10
C LEU A 257 -13.72 3.07 -18.64
N VAL A 258 -14.88 3.44 -18.09
CA VAL A 258 -15.86 2.52 -17.50
C VAL A 258 -16.58 1.72 -18.57
N GLN A 259 -16.93 2.36 -19.73
CA GLN A 259 -17.59 1.67 -20.82
C GLN A 259 -16.72 0.56 -21.45
N HIS A 260 -15.41 0.75 -21.50
CA HIS A 260 -14.46 -0.19 -22.10
C HIS A 260 -13.64 -0.97 -21.06
N TRP A 261 -14.17 -1.22 -19.87
CA TRP A 261 -13.48 -1.94 -18.78
C TRP A 261 -12.85 -3.26 -19.23
N GLY A 262 -13.52 -4.02 -20.10
CA GLY A 262 -13.01 -5.28 -20.62
C GLY A 262 -11.76 -5.13 -21.50
N ARG A 263 -11.61 -4.02 -22.25
CA ARG A 263 -10.39 -3.76 -23.01
C ARG A 263 -9.19 -3.50 -22.08
N TRP A 264 -9.42 -2.76 -21.00
CA TRP A 264 -8.40 -2.52 -19.97
C TRP A 264 -8.01 -3.81 -19.25
N LEU A 265 -8.99 -4.68 -18.97
CA LEU A 265 -8.76 -6.00 -18.38
C LEU A 265 -7.88 -6.86 -19.30
N ILE A 266 -8.22 -6.99 -20.56
CA ILE A 266 -7.42 -7.75 -21.54
C ILE A 266 -6.02 -7.13 -21.66
N GLY A 267 -5.93 -5.80 -21.79
CA GLY A 267 -4.64 -5.09 -21.88
C GLY A 267 -3.76 -5.32 -20.65
N SER A 268 -4.34 -5.37 -19.45
CA SER A 268 -3.58 -5.66 -18.23
C SER A 268 -3.06 -7.10 -18.21
N PHE A 269 -3.85 -8.09 -18.63
CA PHE A 269 -3.36 -9.47 -18.74
C PHE A 269 -2.26 -9.61 -19.79
N VAL A 270 -2.41 -8.98 -20.96
CA VAL A 270 -1.37 -9.01 -22.00
C VAL A 270 -0.07 -8.40 -21.45
N ALA A 271 -0.11 -7.25 -20.81
CA ALA A 271 1.07 -6.62 -20.22
C ALA A 271 1.70 -7.48 -19.10
N PHE A 272 0.87 -8.14 -18.27
CA PHE A 272 1.34 -9.07 -17.26
C PHE A 272 2.07 -10.28 -17.87
N PHE A 273 1.52 -10.87 -18.92
CA PHE A 273 2.16 -11.98 -19.60
C PHE A 273 3.45 -11.57 -20.31
N VAL A 274 3.53 -10.38 -20.90
CA VAL A 274 4.78 -9.84 -21.44
C VAL A 274 5.83 -9.73 -20.33
N TRP A 275 5.47 -9.16 -19.19
CA TRP A 275 6.37 -9.06 -18.04
C TRP A 275 6.84 -10.42 -17.53
N ILE A 276 5.92 -11.36 -17.26
CA ILE A 276 6.27 -12.64 -16.63
C ILE A 276 7.13 -13.51 -17.57
N ILE A 277 6.84 -13.50 -18.87
CA ILE A 277 7.62 -14.25 -19.86
C ILE A 277 9.02 -13.65 -19.98
N ALA A 278 9.14 -12.32 -20.13
CA ALA A 278 10.43 -11.65 -20.21
C ALA A 278 11.27 -11.89 -18.94
N THR A 279 10.66 -11.77 -17.75
CA THR A 279 11.32 -12.03 -16.46
C THR A 279 11.76 -13.49 -16.34
N ALA A 280 10.92 -14.44 -16.71
CA ALA A 280 11.26 -15.87 -16.68
C ALA A 280 12.42 -16.22 -17.65
N LEU A 281 12.50 -15.55 -18.80
CA LEU A 281 13.61 -15.73 -19.75
C LEU A 281 14.90 -15.11 -19.21
N VAL A 282 14.86 -13.94 -18.58
CA VAL A 282 16.01 -13.31 -17.92
C VAL A 282 16.55 -14.20 -16.79
N MET A 283 15.66 -14.80 -15.99
CA MET A 283 16.05 -15.68 -14.87
C MET A 283 16.73 -16.98 -15.33
N LYS A 284 16.54 -17.42 -16.58
CA LYS A 284 17.22 -18.60 -17.12
C LYS A 284 18.71 -18.37 -17.43
N VAL A 285 19.11 -17.10 -17.61
CA VAL A 285 20.49 -16.73 -17.95
C VAL A 285 20.94 -15.57 -17.03
N PRO A 286 21.06 -15.81 -15.72
CA PRO A 286 21.29 -14.74 -14.74
C PRO A 286 22.67 -14.08 -14.89
N GLU A 287 23.69 -14.81 -15.38
CA GLU A 287 25.05 -14.31 -15.54
C GLU A 287 25.25 -13.41 -16.77
N SER A 288 24.35 -13.47 -17.74
CA SER A 288 24.40 -12.68 -18.97
C SER A 288 22.99 -12.31 -19.41
N PRO A 289 22.26 -11.49 -18.62
CA PRO A 289 20.90 -11.13 -18.96
C PRO A 289 20.89 -10.37 -20.29
N VAL A 290 19.98 -10.77 -21.19
CA VAL A 290 19.78 -10.07 -22.46
C VAL A 290 19.12 -8.73 -22.17
N ALA A 291 19.85 -7.64 -22.33
CA ALA A 291 19.39 -6.28 -22.01
C ALA A 291 18.02 -5.92 -22.64
N VAL A 292 17.76 -6.41 -23.86
CA VAL A 292 16.47 -6.22 -24.54
C VAL A 292 15.33 -6.90 -23.79
N LEU A 293 15.53 -8.11 -23.26
CA LEU A 293 14.51 -8.82 -22.49
C LEU A 293 14.21 -8.09 -21.15
N GLN A 294 15.24 -7.54 -20.52
CA GLN A 294 15.08 -6.74 -19.31
C GLN A 294 14.24 -5.49 -19.58
N VAL A 295 14.57 -4.74 -20.64
CA VAL A 295 13.78 -3.56 -21.07
C VAL A 295 12.34 -3.94 -21.42
N VAL A 296 12.11 -5.06 -22.13
CA VAL A 296 10.76 -5.56 -22.45
C VAL A 296 10.01 -5.92 -21.19
N GLY A 297 10.65 -6.59 -20.22
CA GLY A 297 10.06 -6.88 -18.92
C GLY A 297 9.67 -5.61 -18.16
N ASP A 298 10.57 -4.63 -18.08
CA ASP A 298 10.33 -3.36 -17.40
C ASP A 298 9.21 -2.54 -18.05
N LEU A 299 9.14 -2.51 -19.39
CA LEU A 299 8.02 -1.91 -20.12
C LEU A 299 6.71 -2.67 -19.86
N GLY A 300 6.77 -4.00 -19.79
CA GLY A 300 5.64 -4.84 -19.40
C GLY A 300 5.14 -4.48 -18.00
N LEU A 301 6.06 -4.32 -17.04
CA LEU A 301 5.75 -3.94 -15.65
C LEU A 301 5.01 -2.59 -15.57
N VAL A 302 5.60 -1.53 -16.15
CA VAL A 302 4.99 -0.19 -16.04
C VAL A 302 3.65 -0.11 -16.79
N THR A 303 3.54 -0.82 -17.92
CA THR A 303 2.29 -0.89 -18.69
C THR A 303 1.23 -1.67 -17.93
N PHE A 304 1.61 -2.80 -17.32
CA PHE A 304 0.72 -3.59 -16.47
C PHE A 304 0.22 -2.78 -15.28
N ALA A 305 1.12 -2.11 -14.54
CA ALA A 305 0.74 -1.30 -13.39
C ALA A 305 -0.33 -0.25 -13.75
N ALA A 306 -0.13 0.46 -14.87
CA ALA A 306 -1.10 1.44 -15.36
C ALA A 306 -2.42 0.79 -15.80
N ALA A 307 -2.34 -0.31 -16.57
CA ALA A 307 -3.52 -1.01 -17.07
C ALA A 307 -4.34 -1.65 -15.93
N ALA A 308 -3.67 -2.24 -14.93
CA ALA A 308 -4.34 -2.82 -13.76
C ALA A 308 -5.00 -1.74 -12.89
N CYS A 309 -4.39 -0.58 -12.70
CA CYS A 309 -5.01 0.57 -12.04
C CYS A 309 -6.26 1.06 -12.80
N PHE A 310 -6.21 1.15 -14.12
CA PHE A 310 -7.36 1.53 -14.95
C PHE A 310 -8.46 0.48 -14.89
N THR A 311 -8.09 -0.80 -15.02
CA THR A 311 -9.02 -1.93 -14.94
C THR A 311 -9.75 -1.97 -13.62
N THR A 312 -9.03 -1.95 -12.50
CA THR A 312 -9.64 -2.00 -11.17
C THR A 312 -10.53 -0.78 -10.91
N THR A 313 -10.09 0.41 -11.28
CA THR A 313 -10.89 1.64 -11.18
C THR A 313 -12.17 1.53 -12.03
N ALA A 314 -12.06 1.08 -13.28
CA ALA A 314 -13.21 0.94 -14.18
C ALA A 314 -14.23 -0.10 -13.67
N ILE A 315 -13.76 -1.26 -13.21
CA ILE A 315 -14.61 -2.32 -12.66
C ILE A 315 -15.38 -1.82 -11.43
N PHE A 316 -14.69 -1.15 -10.50
CA PHE A 316 -15.34 -0.66 -9.29
C PHE A 316 -16.33 0.47 -9.58
N LEU A 317 -15.99 1.43 -10.46
CA LEU A 317 -16.92 2.47 -10.87
C LEU A 317 -18.18 1.90 -11.56
N ARG A 318 -18.04 0.78 -12.28
CA ARG A 318 -19.16 0.16 -12.98
C ARG A 318 -20.04 -0.72 -12.10
N PHE A 319 -19.44 -1.55 -11.23
CA PHE A 319 -20.13 -2.66 -10.57
C PHE A 319 -20.23 -2.53 -9.05
N ALA A 320 -19.36 -1.74 -8.39
CA ALA A 320 -19.32 -1.67 -6.94
C ALA A 320 -20.14 -0.51 -6.36
N ASN A 321 -21.37 -0.32 -6.85
CA ASN A 321 -22.26 0.78 -6.47
C ASN A 321 -23.24 0.42 -5.34
N ALA A 322 -23.25 -0.84 -4.88
CA ALA A 322 -24.08 -1.30 -3.77
C ALA A 322 -23.34 -1.21 -2.43
N ARG A 323 -24.09 -0.95 -1.37
CA ARG A 323 -23.61 -1.05 0.00
C ARG A 323 -23.80 -2.49 0.50
N TRP A 324 -22.72 -3.05 1.03
CA TRP A 324 -22.73 -4.38 1.63
C TRP A 324 -22.19 -4.25 3.06
N PRO A 325 -22.95 -4.64 4.09
CA PRO A 325 -22.57 -4.40 5.49
C PRO A 325 -21.16 -4.86 5.86
N VAL A 326 -20.73 -6.01 5.31
CA VAL A 326 -19.39 -6.56 5.55
C VAL A 326 -18.32 -5.69 4.87
N VAL A 327 -18.52 -5.31 3.60
CA VAL A 327 -17.58 -4.48 2.85
C VAL A 327 -17.53 -3.07 3.43
N ASP A 328 -18.67 -2.52 3.84
CA ASP A 328 -18.75 -1.22 4.50
C ASP A 328 -17.96 -1.22 5.82
N SER A 329 -18.12 -2.28 6.65
CA SER A 329 -17.37 -2.42 7.90
C SER A 329 -15.87 -2.58 7.67
N ILE A 330 -15.45 -3.38 6.68
CA ILE A 330 -14.04 -3.52 6.31
C ILE A 330 -13.49 -2.19 5.80
N SER A 331 -14.22 -1.47 4.96
CA SER A 331 -13.80 -0.17 4.42
C SER A 331 -13.70 0.90 5.50
N GLU A 332 -14.58 0.89 6.49
CA GLU A 332 -14.54 1.79 7.65
C GLU A 332 -13.30 1.53 8.52
N HIS A 333 -12.96 0.27 8.73
CA HIS A 333 -11.80 -0.16 9.53
C HIS A 333 -10.53 -0.42 8.72
N ALA A 334 -10.53 -0.15 7.40
CA ALA A 334 -9.46 -0.50 6.48
C ALA A 334 -8.07 0.01 6.91
N TYR A 335 -8.01 1.20 7.46
CA TYR A 335 -6.76 1.77 7.97
C TYR A 335 -6.23 1.01 9.20
N GLY A 336 -7.07 0.69 10.17
CA GLY A 336 -6.68 -0.09 11.34
C GLY A 336 -6.32 -1.53 10.97
N ILE A 337 -7.08 -2.14 10.04
CA ILE A 337 -6.75 -3.45 9.48
C ILE A 337 -5.35 -3.41 8.86
N TYR A 338 -5.06 -2.42 8.01
CA TYR A 338 -3.73 -2.22 7.44
C TYR A 338 -2.66 -2.04 8.52
N PHE A 339 -2.93 -1.30 9.60
CA PHE A 339 -1.96 -1.03 10.65
C PHE A 339 -1.56 -2.29 11.43
N PHE A 340 -2.52 -3.15 11.77
CA PHE A 340 -2.29 -4.32 12.61
C PHE A 340 -1.94 -5.61 11.85
N HIS A 341 -2.26 -5.70 10.55
CA HIS A 341 -2.24 -6.97 9.83
C HIS A 341 -0.91 -7.71 9.89
N TYR A 342 0.21 -6.99 9.77
CA TYR A 342 1.51 -7.63 9.64
C TYR A 342 1.94 -8.38 10.91
N LEU A 343 1.55 -7.88 12.08
CA LEU A 343 1.71 -8.61 13.33
C LEU A 343 1.02 -9.98 13.25
N PHE A 344 -0.24 -9.99 12.87
CA PHE A 344 -1.01 -11.23 12.82
C PHE A 344 -0.57 -12.15 11.68
N VAL A 345 -0.19 -11.62 10.54
CA VAL A 345 0.35 -12.41 9.41
C VAL A 345 1.54 -13.24 9.89
N VAL A 346 2.57 -12.60 10.43
CA VAL A 346 3.83 -13.27 10.78
C VAL A 346 3.62 -14.29 11.90
N TRP A 347 2.80 -13.95 12.91
CA TRP A 347 2.49 -14.88 14.01
C TRP A 347 1.66 -16.08 13.57
N LEU A 348 0.68 -15.90 12.69
CA LEU A 348 -0.12 -17.02 12.18
C LEU A 348 0.68 -17.92 11.24
N GLN A 349 1.53 -17.34 10.37
CA GLN A 349 2.46 -18.12 9.55
C GLN A 349 3.40 -18.96 10.42
N TYR A 350 3.98 -18.36 11.47
CA TYR A 350 4.84 -19.08 12.41
C TYR A 350 4.09 -20.18 13.15
N ALA A 351 2.88 -19.92 13.62
CA ALA A 351 2.07 -20.91 14.34
C ALA A 351 1.67 -22.11 13.47
N LEU A 352 1.63 -21.95 12.14
CA LEU A 352 1.28 -23.01 11.20
C LEU A 352 2.49 -23.69 10.54
N LEU A 353 3.74 -23.35 10.91
CA LEU A 353 4.94 -23.93 10.28
C LEU A 353 4.93 -25.46 10.36
N ASP A 354 4.72 -26.00 11.55
CA ASP A 354 4.76 -27.45 11.81
C ASP A 354 3.41 -28.14 11.59
N PHE A 355 2.41 -27.40 11.12
CA PHE A 355 1.09 -27.99 10.87
C PHE A 355 1.06 -28.68 9.49
N ALA A 356 0.73 -29.97 9.49
CA ALA A 356 0.69 -30.78 8.27
C ALA A 356 -0.58 -30.49 7.46
N ALA A 357 -0.53 -29.47 6.58
CA ALA A 357 -1.61 -29.13 5.67
C ALA A 357 -1.05 -28.52 4.38
N PRO A 358 -1.74 -28.67 3.23
CA PRO A 358 -1.32 -28.07 1.98
C PRO A 358 -1.17 -26.54 2.04
N ALA A 359 -0.25 -25.95 1.28
CA ALA A 359 0.01 -24.51 1.19
C ALA A 359 -1.27 -23.66 1.06
N VAL A 360 -2.21 -24.11 0.22
CA VAL A 360 -3.49 -23.39 -0.01
C VAL A 360 -4.31 -23.31 1.27
N VAL A 361 -4.39 -24.39 2.03
CA VAL A 361 -5.14 -24.43 3.30
C VAL A 361 -4.48 -23.52 4.32
N LYS A 362 -3.16 -23.61 4.49
CA LYS A 362 -2.39 -22.74 5.40
C LYS A 362 -2.54 -21.27 5.01
N GLY A 363 -2.32 -20.93 3.73
CA GLY A 363 -2.41 -19.56 3.23
C GLY A 363 -3.79 -18.93 3.44
N LEU A 364 -4.87 -19.68 3.14
CA LEU A 364 -6.24 -19.21 3.37
C LEU A 364 -6.56 -19.08 4.87
N ALA A 365 -6.10 -20.01 5.71
CA ALA A 365 -6.27 -19.91 7.16
C ALA A 365 -5.57 -18.67 7.74
N VAL A 366 -4.32 -18.39 7.31
CA VAL A 366 -3.59 -17.18 7.68
C VAL A 366 -4.33 -15.93 7.20
N PHE A 367 -4.84 -15.93 5.97
CA PHE A 367 -5.57 -14.77 5.43
C PHE A 367 -6.84 -14.48 6.23
N VAL A 368 -7.70 -15.48 6.43
CA VAL A 368 -8.94 -15.31 7.19
C VAL A 368 -8.66 -14.90 8.63
N GLY A 369 -7.72 -15.59 9.30
CA GLY A 369 -7.31 -15.26 10.66
C GLY A 369 -6.75 -13.83 10.77
N THR A 370 -5.91 -13.41 9.83
CA THR A 370 -5.35 -12.04 9.78
C THR A 370 -6.45 -11.00 9.62
N VAL A 371 -7.40 -11.20 8.69
CA VAL A 371 -8.51 -10.26 8.47
C VAL A 371 -9.34 -10.11 9.74
N LEU A 372 -9.74 -11.22 10.37
CA LEU A 372 -10.56 -11.21 11.57
C LEU A 372 -9.85 -10.55 12.77
N LEU A 373 -8.59 -10.92 13.03
CA LEU A 373 -7.83 -10.39 14.16
C LEU A 373 -7.49 -8.90 13.95
N SER A 374 -7.11 -8.50 12.74
CA SER A 374 -6.83 -7.09 12.43
C SER A 374 -8.08 -6.22 12.50
N TRP A 375 -9.21 -6.73 12.02
CA TRP A 375 -10.50 -6.07 12.13
C TRP A 375 -10.91 -5.91 13.61
N ALA A 376 -10.82 -6.98 14.40
CA ALA A 376 -11.14 -6.94 15.82
C ALA A 376 -10.24 -5.95 16.59
N ALA A 377 -8.92 -5.94 16.30
CA ALA A 377 -7.97 -4.99 16.88
C ALA A 377 -8.31 -3.54 16.50
N SER A 378 -8.70 -3.30 15.23
CA SER A 378 -9.14 -1.98 14.76
C SER A 378 -10.40 -1.49 15.48
N VAL A 379 -11.41 -2.36 15.61
CA VAL A 379 -12.66 -2.06 16.35
C VAL A 379 -12.37 -1.77 17.82
N ALA A 380 -11.57 -2.62 18.48
CA ALA A 380 -11.21 -2.45 19.88
C ALA A 380 -10.48 -1.12 20.13
N THR A 381 -9.49 -0.81 19.29
CA THR A 381 -8.74 0.47 19.37
C THR A 381 -9.67 1.67 19.19
N THR A 382 -10.58 1.63 18.22
CA THR A 382 -11.54 2.71 17.98
C THR A 382 -12.46 2.92 19.18
N ARG A 383 -12.96 1.85 19.80
CA ARG A 383 -13.80 1.91 21.00
C ARG A 383 -13.04 2.46 22.21
N LEU A 384 -11.80 1.98 22.43
CA LEU A 384 -10.95 2.46 23.53
C LEU A 384 -10.63 3.95 23.41
N LEU A 385 -10.29 4.42 22.19
CA LEU A 385 -10.05 5.85 21.95
C LEU A 385 -11.32 6.69 22.15
N ALA A 386 -12.48 6.17 21.78
CA ALA A 386 -13.75 6.84 22.00
C ALA A 386 -14.09 6.96 23.49
N SER A 387 -13.86 5.91 24.29
CA SER A 387 -14.10 5.93 25.74
C SER A 387 -13.09 6.78 26.51
N ALA A 388 -11.85 6.93 26.01
CA ALA A 388 -10.81 7.76 26.65
C ALA A 388 -11.00 9.27 26.40
N ARG A 389 -11.71 9.68 25.32
CA ARG A 389 -11.91 11.10 24.96
C ARG A 389 -12.48 11.95 26.11
N PRO A 390 -13.55 11.56 26.84
CA PRO A 390 -14.08 12.37 27.93
C PRO A 390 -13.12 12.49 29.12
N LEU A 391 -12.29 11.48 29.36
CA LEU A 391 -11.26 11.49 30.42
C LEU A 391 -10.13 12.46 30.06
N LEU A 392 -9.65 12.43 28.81
CA LEU A 392 -8.62 13.35 28.32
C LEU A 392 -9.11 14.81 28.29
N ALA A 393 -10.37 15.05 27.94
CA ALA A 393 -10.96 16.37 27.97
C ALA A 393 -11.04 16.93 29.40
N ARG A 394 -11.39 16.10 30.39
CA ARG A 394 -11.40 16.48 31.83
C ARG A 394 -9.99 16.75 32.36
N GLY A 395 -9.00 15.95 31.96
CA GLY A 395 -7.59 16.18 32.34
C GLY A 395 -7.03 17.48 31.77
N ALA A 396 -7.35 17.82 30.53
CA ALA A 396 -6.93 19.08 29.91
C ALA A 396 -7.52 20.31 30.61
N THR A 397 -8.78 20.25 31.07
CA THR A 397 -9.41 21.32 31.87
C THR A 397 -8.80 21.47 33.26
N LEU A 398 -8.37 20.36 33.87
CA LEU A 398 -7.70 20.39 35.20
C LEU A 398 -6.28 20.96 35.12
N LEU A 399 -5.60 20.82 33.97
CA LEU A 399 -4.24 21.34 33.75
C LEU A 399 -4.20 22.76 33.21
N GLY A 400 -5.34 23.50 33.22
CA GLY A 400 -5.38 24.90 32.82
C GLY A 400 -5.13 25.17 31.33
N ALA A 401 -5.16 24.14 30.49
CA ALA A 401 -5.08 24.33 29.06
C ALA A 401 -6.32 25.09 28.57
N PRO A 402 -6.18 26.15 27.75
CA PRO A 402 -7.35 26.87 27.25
C PRO A 402 -8.27 25.89 26.55
N SER A 403 -9.55 25.86 26.96
CA SER A 403 -10.55 24.99 26.37
C SER A 403 -10.56 25.26 24.87
N VAL A 404 -10.18 24.27 24.08
CA VAL A 404 -10.45 24.20 22.63
C VAL A 404 -11.95 23.86 22.48
N ALA A 405 -12.79 24.60 23.22
CA ALA A 405 -14.23 24.58 23.11
C ALA A 405 -14.60 25.54 22.00
N ASN A 406 -15.18 24.97 20.96
CA ASN A 406 -15.85 25.57 19.80
C ASN A 406 -15.10 25.51 18.44
N GLY A 407 -14.24 24.51 18.22
CA GLY A 407 -14.21 23.92 16.88
C GLY A 407 -15.12 22.70 16.92
N ARG A 408 -16.30 22.77 16.34
CA ARG A 408 -17.17 21.61 16.12
C ARG A 408 -16.35 20.54 15.44
N PHE A 409 -15.77 19.61 16.21
CA PHE A 409 -15.52 18.27 15.73
C PHE A 409 -16.90 17.63 15.56
N SER A 410 -17.61 18.04 14.49
CA SER A 410 -18.76 17.29 14.03
C SER A 410 -18.30 15.86 13.86
N GLU A 411 -19.12 14.97 14.33
CA GLU A 411 -19.06 13.53 14.07
C GLU A 411 -18.63 13.27 12.61
N THR A 412 -17.35 13.27 12.35
CA THR A 412 -16.79 12.61 11.21
C THR A 412 -16.64 11.16 11.62
N LYS A 413 -17.74 10.40 11.41
CA LYS A 413 -17.63 8.98 11.14
C LYS A 413 -16.33 8.77 10.38
N PHE A 414 -15.57 7.76 10.77
CA PHE A 414 -14.33 7.32 10.12
C PHE A 414 -14.61 6.95 8.65
N SER A 415 -14.77 7.95 7.79
CA SER A 415 -14.97 7.81 6.36
C SER A 415 -14.42 9.07 5.68
N ASP A 416 -13.10 9.18 5.69
CA ASP A 416 -12.33 10.00 4.73
C ASP A 416 -10.92 9.41 4.57
#